data_3b666f6a0e36eb9ea5a8b60f819be468
#
_entry.id   3b666f6a0e36eb9ea5a8b60f819be468
#
_cell.length_a   1.000
_cell.length_b   1.000
_cell.length_c   1.000
_cell.angle_alpha   90.00
_cell.angle_beta   90.00
_cell.angle_gamma   90.00
#
_symmetry.space_group_name_H-M   'P 1'
#
loop_
_entity.id
_entity.type
_entity.pdbx_description
1 polymer ?
#
loop_
_entity_poly.entity_id
_entity_poly.type
_entity_poly.pdbx_seq_one_letter_code
_entity_poly.pdbx_strand_id
1 'polypeptide(L)' 'MLITHANTAPVNAISKEELEAYNLNIMRYRTAIALIESLYKKGEISDRSYKYAKHIIARHHCIKENSIYR' A
#
# COMPACT_ATOMS: atom_id res chain seq x y z
N MET A 1 12.09 -10.45 -34.20
CA MET A 1 11.86 -10.22 -33.68
C MET A 1 11.46 -10.25 -33.48
N LEU A 2 11.63 -10.21 -33.19
CA LEU A 2 11.25 -10.06 -32.55
C LEU A 2 10.91 -10.02 -32.05
N ILE A 3 11.01 -10.10 -31.85
CA ILE A 3 10.70 -9.92 -31.12
C ILE A 3 10.54 -9.71 -30.63
N THR A 4 10.81 -9.59 -30.61
CA THR A 4 10.63 -9.25 -29.91
C THR A 4 10.44 -9.01 -29.49
N HIS A 5 10.55 -8.78 -29.50
CA HIS A 5 10.36 -8.31 -28.83
C HIS A 5 9.87 -8.32 -28.13
N ALA A 6 9.63 -8.55 -27.98
CA ALA A 6 9.34 -8.44 -27.25
C ALA A 6 9.11 -8.62 -26.46
N ASN A 7 9.19 -8.94 -26.19
CA ASN A 7 9.17 -9.13 -25.34
C ASN A 7 9.54 -8.74 -24.55
N THR A 8 10.03 -8.58 -24.72
CA THR A 8 10.57 -8.00 -23.83
C THR A 8 9.81 -7.24 -23.07
N ALA A 9 8.74 -7.39 -23.17
CA ALA A 9 7.95 -6.71 -22.34
C ALA A 9 8.35 -6.86 -21.11
N PRO A 10 8.87 -6.11 -20.68
CA PRO A 10 9.33 -6.27 -19.48
C PRO A 10 8.32 -6.34 -18.54
N VAL A 11 8.64 -6.98 -17.62
CA VAL A 11 7.89 -7.06 -16.51
C VAL A 11 7.56 -5.77 -15.97
N ASN A 12 8.27 -4.81 -16.27
CA ASN A 12 7.94 -3.52 -15.76
C ASN A 12 7.15 -2.75 -16.77
N ALA A 13 6.57 -3.39 -17.72
CA ALA A 13 5.70 -2.71 -18.63
C ALA A 13 4.34 -2.60 -17.99
N ILE A 14 4.24 -1.81 -16.96
CA ILE A 14 2.99 -1.53 -16.27
C ILE A 14 2.33 -0.37 -16.99
N SER A 15 1.03 -0.48 -17.23
CA SER A 15 0.32 0.60 -17.89
C SER A 15 0.25 1.82 -16.99
N LYS A 16 0.02 2.97 -17.58
CA LYS A 16 -0.10 4.20 -16.82
C LYS A 16 -1.27 4.11 -15.84
N GLU A 17 -2.37 3.51 -16.29
CA GLU A 17 -3.55 3.35 -15.44
C GLU A 17 -3.26 2.46 -14.25
N GLU A 18 -2.52 1.38 -14.46
CA GLU A 18 -2.15 0.49 -13.38
C GLU A 18 -1.25 1.17 -12.38
N LEU A 19 -0.30 1.97 -12.86
CA LEU A 19 0.61 2.69 -12.00
C LEU A 19 -0.14 3.73 -11.17
N GLU A 20 -1.07 4.45 -11.79
CA GLU A 20 -1.87 5.45 -11.08
C GLU A 20 -2.75 4.79 -10.03
N ALA A 21 -3.33 3.64 -10.34
CA ALA A 21 -4.14 2.91 -9.38
C ALA A 21 -3.30 2.44 -8.20
N TYR A 22 -2.10 1.96 -8.48
CA TYR A 22 -1.18 1.53 -7.42
C TYR A 22 -0.82 2.70 -6.52
N ASN A 23 -0.47 3.84 -7.10
CA ASN A 23 -0.09 5.02 -6.33
C ASN A 23 -1.25 5.53 -5.49
N LEU A 24 -2.46 5.51 -6.02
CA LEU A 24 -3.63 5.92 -5.27
C LEU A 24 -3.88 4.99 -4.08
N ASN A 25 -3.69 3.69 -4.29
CA ASN A 25 -3.84 2.72 -3.21
C ASN A 25 -2.85 3.00 -2.08
N ILE A 26 -1.59 3.28 -2.42
CA ILE A 26 -0.58 3.61 -1.42
C ILE A 26 -0.95 4.88 -0.67
N MET A 27 -1.43 5.91 -1.38
CA MET A 27 -1.84 7.16 -0.74
C MET A 27 -2.98 6.92 0.24
N ARG A 28 -3.97 6.13 -0.15
CA ARG A 28 -5.10 5.81 0.70
C ARG A 28 -4.67 5.02 1.93
N TYR A 29 -3.75 4.09 1.73
CA TYR A 29 -3.19 3.33 2.84
C TYR A 29 -2.52 4.27 3.84
N ARG A 30 -1.66 5.17 3.36
CA ARG A 30 -0.93 6.09 4.23
C ARG A 30 -1.87 7.04 4.96
N THR A 31 -2.92 7.49 4.30
CA THR A 31 -3.93 8.35 4.93
C THR A 31 -4.65 7.61 6.05
N ALA A 32 -5.03 6.36 5.81
CA ALA A 32 -5.69 5.56 6.84
C ALA A 32 -4.79 5.33 8.04
N ILE A 33 -3.51 5.04 7.80
CA ILE A 33 -2.54 4.84 8.87
C ILE A 33 -2.38 6.14 9.68
N ALA A 34 -2.30 7.28 8.99
CA ALA A 34 -2.16 8.56 9.67
C ALA A 34 -3.34 8.84 10.59
N LEU A 35 -4.55 8.47 10.16
CA LEU A 35 -5.75 8.65 10.98
C LEU A 35 -5.68 7.84 12.27
N ILE A 36 -5.33 6.56 12.17
CA ILE A 36 -5.28 5.75 13.39
C ILE A 36 -4.10 6.13 14.27
N GLU A 37 -3.01 6.63 13.69
CA GLU A 37 -1.91 7.16 14.49
C GLU A 37 -2.36 8.38 15.29
N SER A 38 -3.15 9.23 14.68
CA SER A 38 -3.69 10.40 15.37
C SER A 38 -4.56 10.00 16.56
N LEU A 39 -5.44 9.02 16.36
CA LEU A 39 -6.28 8.50 17.43
C LEU A 39 -5.45 7.89 18.55
N TYR A 40 -4.43 7.15 18.18
CA TYR A 40 -3.54 6.52 19.15
C TYR A 40 -2.78 7.56 19.98
N LYS A 41 -2.26 8.60 19.32
CA LYS A 41 -1.54 9.66 20.02
C LYS A 41 -2.43 10.45 20.97
N LYS A 42 -3.71 10.55 20.64
CA LYS A 42 -4.68 11.21 21.50
C LYS A 42 -5.15 10.32 22.64
N GLY A 43 -4.73 9.07 22.65
CA GLY A 43 -5.15 8.14 23.67
C GLY A 43 -6.55 7.59 23.47
N GLU A 44 -7.11 7.73 22.29
CA GLU A 44 -8.49 7.29 22.02
C GLU A 44 -8.58 5.81 21.69
N ILE A 45 -7.46 5.20 21.31
CA ILE A 45 -7.42 3.75 21.09
C ILE A 45 -6.21 3.17 21.83
N SER A 46 -6.33 1.92 22.22
CA SER A 46 -5.26 1.24 22.95
C SER A 46 -4.12 0.86 21.99
N ASP A 47 -2.97 0.55 22.57
CA ASP A 47 -1.82 0.05 21.82
C ASP A 47 -2.19 -1.18 21.02
N ARG A 48 -2.93 -2.10 21.63
CA ARG A 48 -3.36 -3.33 20.99
C ARG A 48 -4.28 -3.05 19.80
N SER A 49 -5.25 -2.16 19.99
CA SER A 49 -6.17 -1.78 18.92
C SER A 49 -5.45 -1.09 17.78
N TYR A 50 -4.49 -0.24 18.11
CA TYR A 50 -3.70 0.45 17.11
C TYR A 50 -2.92 -0.54 16.25
N LYS A 51 -2.23 -1.49 16.88
CA LYS A 51 -1.46 -2.50 16.14
C LYS A 51 -2.35 -3.37 15.27
N TYR A 52 -3.49 -3.76 15.81
CA TYR A 52 -4.43 -4.58 15.06
C TYR A 52 -4.99 -3.81 13.87
N ALA A 53 -5.36 -2.55 14.07
CA ALA A 53 -5.90 -1.73 12.99
C ALA A 53 -4.87 -1.52 11.87
N LYS A 54 -3.61 -1.29 12.22
CA LYS A 54 -2.56 -1.16 11.23
C LYS A 54 -2.45 -2.42 10.37
N HIS A 55 -2.51 -3.56 11.01
CA HIS A 55 -2.41 -4.84 10.31
C HIS A 55 -3.58 -5.03 9.34
N ILE A 56 -4.79 -4.75 9.81
CA ILE A 56 -6.00 -4.90 8.98
C ILE A 56 -5.96 -3.92 7.79
N ILE A 57 -5.58 -2.68 8.03
CA ILE A 57 -5.49 -1.68 6.97
C ILE A 57 -4.46 -2.10 5.93
N ALA A 58 -3.31 -2.60 6.37
CA ALA A 58 -2.28 -3.05 5.45
C ALA A 58 -2.77 -4.21 4.59
N ARG A 59 -3.46 -5.17 5.20
CA ARG A 59 -4.02 -6.30 4.45
C ARG A 59 -5.08 -5.85 3.46
N HIS A 60 -5.94 -4.92 3.88
CA HIS A 60 -6.99 -4.41 3.02
C HIS A 60 -6.41 -3.77 1.76
N HIS A 61 -5.27 -3.09 1.89
CA HIS A 61 -4.61 -2.43 0.77
C HIS A 61 -3.54 -3.31 0.13
N CYS A 62 -3.46 -4.58 0.52
CA CYS A 62 -2.51 -5.54 -0.04
C CYS A 62 -1.05 -5.11 0.14
N ILE A 63 -0.76 -4.46 1.25
CA ILE A 63 0.61 -4.05 1.56
C ILE A 63 1.32 -5.21 2.23
N LYS A 64 2.37 -5.70 1.61
CA LYS A 64 3.11 -6.85 2.13
C LYS A 64 3.86 -6.49 3.40
N GLU A 65 4.11 -7.48 4.23
CA GLU A 65 4.76 -7.26 5.51
C GLU A 65 6.15 -6.67 5.37
N ASN A 66 6.86 -7.03 4.31
CA ASN A 66 8.21 -6.53 4.09
C ASN A 66 8.23 -5.28 3.20
N SER A 67 7.09 -4.66 2.98
CA SER A 67 7.02 -3.47 2.16
C SER A 67 7.62 -2.27 2.89
N ILE A 68 8.27 -1.40 2.15
CA ILE A 68 8.81 -0.16 2.72
C ILE A 68 7.70 0.77 3.18
N TYR A 69 6.47 0.53 2.74
CA TYR A 69 5.34 1.37 3.14
C TYR A 69 4.73 0.95 4.48
N ARG A 70 5.18 -0.16 5.01
CA ARG A 70 4.74 -0.64 6.30
C ARG A 70 5.71 -0.28 7.38
#